data_93e907dc5eb0170a846f20c2f4e1107f
#
_entry.id   93e907dc5eb0170a846f20c2f4e1107f
#
_cell.length_a   1.000
_cell.length_b   1.000
_cell.length_c   1.000
_cell.angle_alpha   90.00
_cell.angle_beta   90.00
_cell.angle_gamma   90.00
#
_symmetry.space_group_name_H-M   'P 1'
#
loop_
_entity.id
_entity.type
_entity.pdbx_description
1 polymer ?
#
loop_
_entity_poly.entity_id
_entity_poly.type
_entity_poly.pdbx_seq_one_letter_code
_entity_poly.pdbx_strand_id
1 'polypeptide(L)'
;AVWGNHGGTMFPDLTNATVAGKPALDLITEDWYVNELIPTVAKRGSAIIQARGHSSAASAANAAIDHIHDWVLGSNGEWATMAVPSDGSYGIPEGLTFGMPVICKDGDYEIVKDLELNQFQKDHIAANIRALEEERAIVDEIIAKA
;
A
#
# COMPACT_ATOMS: atom_id res chain seq x y z
N ALA A 1 5.45 -0.59 5.17
CA ALA A 1 4.89 -0.09 3.90
C ALA A 1 3.62 -0.86 3.56
N VAL A 2 2.77 -0.29 2.69
CA VAL A 2 1.62 -0.97 2.10
C VAL A 2 1.81 -0.98 0.59
N TRP A 3 1.97 -2.16 0.01
CA TRP A 3 2.17 -2.32 -1.41
C TRP A 3 0.86 -2.54 -2.16
N GLY A 4 0.80 -2.02 -3.38
CA GLY A 4 -0.26 -2.35 -4.34
C GLY A 4 -1.43 -1.39 -4.37
N ASN A 5 -2.63 -1.96 -4.57
CA ASN A 5 -3.87 -1.24 -4.73
C ASN A 5 -4.65 -1.09 -3.41
N HIS A 6 -5.71 -0.28 -3.42
CA HIS A 6 -6.69 -0.22 -2.33
C HIS A 6 -7.78 -1.28 -2.55
N GLY A 7 -7.41 -2.56 -2.52
CA GLY A 7 -8.29 -3.68 -2.82
C GLY A 7 -7.97 -4.94 -2.03
N GLY A 8 -8.53 -6.05 -2.44
CA GLY A 8 -8.36 -7.34 -1.77
C GLY A 8 -6.94 -7.92 -1.80
N THR A 9 -6.10 -7.43 -2.71
CA THR A 9 -4.69 -7.81 -2.84
C THR A 9 -3.74 -6.88 -2.10
N MET A 10 -4.22 -5.80 -1.47
CA MET A 10 -3.41 -4.87 -0.68
C MET A 10 -2.48 -5.64 0.27
N PHE A 11 -1.20 -5.30 0.23
CA PHE A 11 -0.19 -6.01 1.01
C PHE A 11 0.46 -5.10 2.07
N PRO A 12 0.02 -5.17 3.33
CA PRO A 12 0.70 -4.51 4.45
C PRO A 12 1.99 -5.27 4.79
N ASP A 13 3.12 -4.72 4.38
CA ASP A 13 4.45 -5.30 4.55
C ASP A 13 5.09 -4.81 5.84
N LEU A 14 5.39 -5.75 6.74
CA LEU A 14 6.05 -5.50 8.02
C LEU A 14 7.56 -5.76 8.01
N THR A 15 8.15 -6.16 6.88
CA THR A 15 9.56 -6.58 6.81
C THR A 15 10.52 -5.53 7.35
N ASN A 16 10.25 -4.25 7.08
CA ASN A 16 11.06 -3.13 7.56
C ASN A 16 10.39 -2.34 8.71
N ALA A 17 9.31 -2.86 9.28
CA ALA A 17 8.62 -2.19 10.37
C ALA A 17 9.28 -2.50 11.71
N THR A 18 9.28 -1.51 12.62
CA THR A 18 9.79 -1.68 13.98
C THR A 18 8.74 -1.27 15.01
N VAL A 19 8.78 -1.91 16.16
CA VAL A 19 7.97 -1.57 17.35
C VAL A 19 8.92 -1.39 18.52
N ALA A 20 9.00 -0.19 19.06
CA ALA A 20 9.94 0.16 20.13
C ALA A 20 11.40 -0.25 19.81
N GLY A 21 11.82 -0.05 18.56
CA GLY A 21 13.17 -0.33 18.07
C GLY A 21 13.47 -1.82 17.79
N LYS A 22 12.48 -2.71 17.91
CA LYS A 22 12.62 -4.13 17.56
C LYS A 22 11.93 -4.42 16.23
N PRO A 23 12.49 -5.30 15.36
CA PRO A 23 11.80 -5.72 14.14
C PRO A 23 10.39 -6.25 14.46
N ALA A 24 9.38 -5.78 13.73
CA ALA A 24 7.99 -6.16 14.00
C ALA A 24 7.76 -7.67 13.83
N LEU A 25 8.43 -8.29 12.86
CA LEU A 25 8.32 -9.73 12.59
C LEU A 25 8.89 -10.61 13.72
N ASP A 26 9.78 -10.08 14.55
CA ASP A 26 10.30 -10.82 15.73
C ASP A 26 9.28 -10.85 16.90
N LEU A 27 8.24 -10.04 16.84
CA LEU A 27 7.25 -9.87 17.91
C LEU A 27 5.93 -10.61 17.66
N ILE A 28 5.77 -11.19 16.48
CA ILE A 28 4.55 -11.85 16.02
C ILE A 28 4.89 -13.21 15.41
N THR A 29 3.89 -14.06 15.26
CA THR A 29 4.06 -15.32 14.51
C THR A 29 3.75 -15.09 13.03
N GLU A 30 4.40 -15.86 12.15
CA GLU A 30 4.11 -15.85 10.72
C GLU A 30 2.63 -16.18 10.44
N ASP A 31 2.07 -17.16 11.16
CA ASP A 31 0.66 -17.55 11.04
C ASP A 31 -0.27 -16.36 11.31
N TRP A 32 -0.05 -15.62 12.38
CA TRP A 32 -0.85 -14.44 12.69
C TRP A 32 -0.68 -13.35 11.63
N TYR A 33 0.55 -13.13 11.14
CA TYR A 33 0.82 -12.14 10.11
C TYR A 33 0.05 -12.45 8.81
N VAL A 34 0.15 -13.69 8.34
CA VAL A 34 -0.41 -14.11 7.05
C VAL A 34 -1.93 -14.31 7.13
N ASN A 35 -2.42 -14.97 8.18
CA ASN A 35 -3.80 -15.42 8.26
C ASN A 35 -4.73 -14.46 9.00
N GLU A 36 -4.18 -13.53 9.80
CA GLU A 36 -4.98 -12.57 10.57
C GLU A 36 -4.72 -11.12 10.14
N LEU A 37 -3.46 -10.63 10.20
CA LEU A 37 -3.16 -9.22 9.97
C LEU A 37 -3.45 -8.81 8.52
N ILE A 38 -2.87 -9.49 7.54
CA ILE A 38 -3.02 -9.13 6.11
C ILE A 38 -4.51 -9.09 5.71
N PRO A 39 -5.31 -10.14 5.93
CA PRO A 39 -6.73 -10.11 5.57
C PRO A 39 -7.56 -9.13 6.40
N THR A 40 -7.20 -8.88 7.66
CA THR A 40 -7.90 -7.89 8.50
C THR A 40 -7.69 -6.47 7.96
N VAL A 41 -6.45 -6.12 7.60
CA VAL A 41 -6.14 -4.80 7.02
C VAL A 41 -6.85 -4.63 5.67
N ALA A 42 -6.77 -5.61 4.78
CA ALA A 42 -7.39 -5.57 3.46
C ALA A 42 -8.94 -5.45 3.53
N LYS A 43 -9.58 -6.03 4.55
CA LYS A 43 -11.03 -6.03 4.74
C LYS A 43 -11.54 -4.98 5.73
N ARG A 44 -10.66 -4.11 6.26
CA ARG A 44 -11.00 -3.17 7.33
C ARG A 44 -12.19 -2.27 6.98
N GLY A 45 -12.24 -1.73 5.77
CA GLY A 45 -13.33 -0.89 5.31
C GLY A 45 -14.67 -1.61 5.32
N SER A 46 -14.74 -2.83 4.81
CA SER A 46 -15.96 -3.67 4.82
C SER A 46 -16.42 -4.00 6.25
N ALA A 47 -15.51 -4.31 7.16
CA ALA A 47 -15.84 -4.56 8.55
C ALA A 47 -16.47 -3.34 9.24
N ILE A 48 -15.96 -2.15 8.94
CA ILE A 48 -16.53 -0.90 9.46
C ILE A 48 -17.94 -0.66 8.91
N ILE A 49 -18.15 -0.87 7.60
CA ILE A 49 -19.47 -0.73 6.98
C ILE A 49 -20.46 -1.70 7.61
N GLN A 50 -20.09 -2.95 7.84
CA GLN A 50 -20.93 -3.95 8.50
C GLN A 50 -21.31 -3.52 9.93
N ALA A 51 -20.36 -2.96 10.68
CA ALA A 51 -20.60 -2.55 12.07
C ALA A 51 -21.42 -1.25 12.20
N ARG A 52 -21.27 -0.31 11.26
CA ARG A 52 -21.89 1.03 11.34
C ARG A 52 -23.07 1.26 10.37
N GLY A 53 -23.24 0.41 9.37
CA GLY A 53 -24.15 0.62 8.26
C GLY A 53 -23.69 1.64 7.21
N HIS A 54 -22.53 2.29 7.40
CA HIS A 54 -21.92 3.25 6.48
C HIS A 54 -20.41 3.34 6.69
N SER A 55 -19.71 3.96 5.73
CA SER A 55 -18.25 4.08 5.71
C SER A 55 -17.67 4.80 6.93
N SER A 56 -16.37 4.54 7.20
CA SER A 56 -15.58 5.18 8.26
C SER A 56 -15.25 6.63 7.91
N ALA A 57 -16.07 7.61 8.22
CA ALA A 57 -15.83 9.00 7.85
C ALA A 57 -14.58 9.59 8.55
N ALA A 58 -14.55 9.55 9.88
CA ALA A 58 -13.52 10.26 10.66
C ALA A 58 -12.13 9.65 10.54
N SER A 59 -11.99 8.31 10.61
CA SER A 59 -10.68 7.66 10.49
C SER A 59 -10.09 7.75 9.08
N ALA A 60 -10.93 7.73 8.04
CA ALA A 60 -10.48 7.95 6.67
C ALA A 60 -10.03 9.41 6.46
N ALA A 61 -10.76 10.39 7.01
CA ALA A 61 -10.37 11.79 6.95
C ALA A 61 -9.05 12.05 7.68
N ASN A 62 -8.85 11.46 8.87
CA ASN A 62 -7.59 11.58 9.62
C ASN A 62 -6.42 11.00 8.82
N ALA A 63 -6.58 9.81 8.23
CA ALA A 63 -5.53 9.20 7.41
C ALA A 63 -5.18 10.06 6.19
N ALA A 64 -6.18 10.71 5.55
CA ALA A 64 -5.92 11.63 4.45
C ALA A 64 -5.17 12.90 4.91
N ILE A 65 -5.51 13.44 6.08
CA ILE A 65 -4.82 14.60 6.67
C ILE A 65 -3.37 14.25 6.99
N ASP A 66 -3.12 13.12 7.64
CA ASP A 66 -1.77 12.66 7.97
C ASP A 66 -0.94 12.45 6.70
N HIS A 67 -1.55 11.87 5.66
CA HIS A 67 -0.90 11.67 4.36
C HIS A 67 -0.51 13.00 3.68
N ILE A 68 -1.42 13.99 3.66
CA ILE A 68 -1.16 15.31 3.09
C ILE A 68 -0.10 16.05 3.93
N HIS A 69 -0.15 15.91 5.27
CA HIS A 69 0.86 16.47 6.16
C HIS A 69 2.26 15.99 5.79
N ASP A 70 2.44 14.68 5.68
CA ASP A 70 3.74 14.08 5.33
C ASP A 70 4.19 14.49 3.93
N TRP A 71 3.29 14.56 2.98
CA TRP A 71 3.61 15.00 1.62
C TRP A 71 4.06 16.46 1.58
N VAL A 72 3.28 17.38 2.16
CA VAL A 72 3.50 18.82 2.06
C VAL A 72 4.63 19.31 2.97
N LEU A 73 4.68 18.80 4.20
CA LEU A 73 5.64 19.25 5.22
C LEU A 73 6.88 18.35 5.31
N GLY A 74 6.85 17.23 4.62
CA GLY A 74 7.93 16.24 4.63
C GLY A 74 7.74 15.15 5.69
N SER A 75 8.24 13.96 5.39
CA SER A 75 8.17 12.78 6.28
C SER A 75 9.39 12.64 7.21
N ASN A 76 10.26 13.65 7.28
CA ASN A 76 11.47 13.69 8.12
C ASN A 76 12.43 12.49 7.90
N GLY A 77 12.45 11.96 6.66
CA GLY A 77 13.23 10.77 6.29
C GLY A 77 12.56 9.45 6.63
N GLU A 78 11.41 9.46 7.30
CA GLU A 78 10.60 8.27 7.52
C GLU A 78 9.83 7.88 6.24
N TRP A 79 9.51 6.60 6.12
CA TRP A 79 8.74 6.13 4.98
C TRP A 79 7.25 6.44 5.15
N ALA A 80 6.69 7.12 4.17
CA ALA A 80 5.25 7.12 3.92
C ALA A 80 4.90 6.09 2.85
N THR A 81 3.64 5.68 2.75
CA THR A 81 3.15 4.89 1.62
C THR A 81 2.26 5.76 0.75
N MET A 82 2.61 5.89 -0.54
CA MET A 82 1.81 6.64 -1.51
C MET A 82 1.48 5.79 -2.72
N ALA A 83 0.26 5.95 -3.26
CA ALA A 83 -0.09 5.44 -4.58
C ALA A 83 0.44 6.41 -5.63
N VAL A 84 1.51 6.02 -6.30
CA VAL A 84 2.23 6.85 -7.28
C VAL A 84 2.38 6.12 -8.61
N PRO A 85 2.54 6.84 -9.75
CA PRO A 85 2.91 6.22 -11.01
C PRO A 85 4.25 5.50 -10.85
N SER A 86 4.28 4.22 -11.20
CA SER A 86 5.52 3.44 -11.17
C SER A 86 6.53 3.97 -12.16
N ASP A 87 7.79 4.00 -11.75
CA ASP A 87 8.97 4.30 -12.57
C ASP A 87 9.71 3.02 -13.04
N GLY A 88 9.07 1.85 -12.90
CA GLY A 88 9.68 0.55 -13.19
C GLY A 88 10.38 -0.10 -11.99
N SER A 89 10.54 0.60 -10.87
CA SER A 89 11.13 0.04 -9.65
C SER A 89 10.42 -1.24 -9.22
N TYR A 90 11.16 -2.17 -8.67
CA TYR A 90 10.66 -3.48 -8.19
C TYR A 90 9.99 -4.36 -9.27
N GLY A 91 10.20 -4.05 -10.56
CA GLY A 91 9.56 -4.77 -11.67
C GLY A 91 8.08 -4.44 -11.86
N ILE A 92 7.59 -3.37 -11.20
CA ILE A 92 6.22 -2.88 -11.38
C ILE A 92 6.15 -2.13 -12.70
N PRO A 93 5.21 -2.44 -13.62
CA PRO A 93 5.12 -1.79 -14.93
C PRO A 93 5.05 -0.27 -14.84
N GLU A 94 5.84 0.42 -15.66
CA GLU A 94 5.87 1.88 -15.70
C GLU A 94 4.48 2.48 -15.96
N GLY A 95 4.18 3.56 -15.25
CA GLY A 95 2.90 4.27 -15.35
C GLY A 95 1.71 3.58 -14.69
N LEU A 96 1.88 2.37 -14.15
CA LEU A 96 0.87 1.75 -13.30
C LEU A 96 0.84 2.48 -11.95
N THR A 97 -0.32 2.98 -11.53
CA THR A 97 -0.46 3.59 -10.20
C THR A 97 -0.42 2.51 -9.12
N PHE A 98 0.56 2.57 -8.25
CA PHE A 98 0.88 1.51 -7.30
C PHE A 98 1.28 2.08 -5.95
N GLY A 99 0.78 1.50 -4.85
CA GLY A 99 1.21 1.84 -3.50
C GLY A 99 2.65 1.39 -3.27
N MET A 100 3.54 2.36 -2.99
CA MET A 100 4.97 2.13 -2.76
C MET A 100 5.47 2.93 -1.57
N PRO A 101 6.54 2.48 -0.89
CA PRO A 101 7.22 3.30 0.11
C PRO A 101 7.89 4.50 -0.57
N VAL A 102 7.67 5.68 0.00
CA VAL A 102 8.27 6.93 -0.44
C VAL A 102 8.84 7.71 0.73
N ILE A 103 9.77 8.62 0.46
CA ILE A 103 10.19 9.68 1.38
C ILE A 103 9.67 10.99 0.82
N CYS A 104 8.98 11.77 1.66
CA CYS A 104 8.41 13.06 1.27
C CYS A 104 9.31 14.21 1.75
N LYS A 105 9.53 15.18 0.87
CA LYS A 105 10.31 16.37 1.16
C LYS A 105 9.90 17.54 0.26
N ASP A 106 9.78 18.72 0.82
CA ASP A 106 9.54 19.99 0.08
C ASP A 106 8.28 19.95 -0.81
N GLY A 107 7.25 19.22 -0.43
CA GLY A 107 6.01 19.08 -1.19
C GLY A 107 6.07 18.07 -2.35
N ASP A 108 7.16 17.31 -2.44
CA ASP A 108 7.38 16.26 -3.42
C ASP A 108 7.65 14.92 -2.74
N TYR A 109 7.80 13.85 -3.52
CA TYR A 109 8.11 12.51 -3.01
C TYR A 109 9.21 11.85 -3.84
N GLU A 110 9.95 10.97 -3.20
CA GLU A 110 10.92 10.09 -3.84
C GLU A 110 10.62 8.64 -3.48
N ILE A 111 10.52 7.76 -4.49
CA ILE A 111 10.32 6.32 -4.26
C ILE A 111 11.57 5.76 -3.58
N VAL A 112 11.37 5.06 -2.47
CA VAL A 112 12.46 4.31 -1.81
C VAL A 112 12.87 3.19 -2.75
N LYS A 113 14.15 3.18 -3.15
CA LYS A 113 14.70 2.23 -4.13
C LYS A 113 15.59 1.20 -3.47
N ASP A 114 15.93 0.15 -4.23
CA ASP A 114 16.94 -0.85 -3.88
C ASP A 114 16.65 -1.66 -2.61
N LEU A 115 15.35 -1.79 -2.24
CA LEU A 115 14.96 -2.71 -1.18
C LEU A 115 15.13 -4.16 -1.67
N GLU A 116 15.83 -4.96 -0.88
CA GLU A 116 15.92 -6.41 -1.12
C GLU A 116 14.59 -7.07 -0.74
N LEU A 117 13.82 -7.47 -1.75
CA LEU A 117 12.55 -8.14 -1.57
C LEU A 117 12.76 -9.67 -1.52
N ASN A 118 12.22 -10.31 -0.48
CA ASN A 118 12.14 -11.77 -0.41
C ASN A 118 11.03 -12.32 -1.33
N GLN A 119 10.94 -13.63 -1.45
CA GLN A 119 9.98 -14.27 -2.37
C GLN A 119 8.52 -13.99 -1.96
N PHE A 120 8.21 -13.99 -0.68
CA PHE A 120 6.87 -13.67 -0.17
C PHE A 120 6.40 -12.27 -0.57
N GLN A 121 7.27 -11.26 -0.43
CA GLN A 121 6.99 -9.89 -0.88
C GLN A 121 6.79 -9.84 -2.40
N LYS A 122 7.66 -10.50 -3.18
CA LYS A 122 7.55 -10.54 -4.64
C LYS A 122 6.24 -11.17 -5.11
N ASP A 123 5.79 -12.23 -4.46
CA ASP A 123 4.53 -12.92 -4.80
C ASP A 123 3.31 -12.02 -4.55
N HIS A 124 3.30 -11.27 -3.44
CA HIS A 124 2.25 -10.30 -3.13
C HIS A 124 2.25 -9.11 -4.09
N ILE A 125 3.41 -8.57 -4.42
CA ILE A 125 3.56 -7.49 -5.40
C ILE A 125 3.05 -7.96 -6.77
N ALA A 126 3.44 -9.15 -7.21
CA ALA A 126 2.97 -9.73 -8.48
C ALA A 126 1.45 -9.95 -8.51
N ALA A 127 0.83 -10.34 -7.39
CA ALA A 127 -0.63 -10.46 -7.29
C ALA A 127 -1.31 -9.09 -7.43
N ASN A 128 -0.76 -8.04 -6.85
CA ASN A 128 -1.26 -6.67 -6.99
C ASN A 128 -1.11 -6.14 -8.43
N ILE A 129 0.04 -6.40 -9.07
CA ILE A 129 0.26 -6.01 -10.48
C ILE A 129 -0.83 -6.62 -11.35
N ARG A 130 -1.05 -7.95 -11.26
CA ARG A 130 -2.08 -8.63 -12.04
C ARG A 130 -3.47 -8.03 -11.82
N ALA A 131 -3.86 -7.77 -10.58
CA ALA A 131 -5.16 -7.19 -10.27
C ALA A 131 -5.35 -5.80 -10.92
N LEU A 132 -4.34 -4.96 -10.88
CA LEU A 132 -4.39 -3.62 -11.49
C LEU A 132 -4.34 -3.66 -13.01
N GLU A 133 -3.60 -4.59 -13.61
CA GLU A 133 -3.59 -4.79 -15.07
C GLU A 133 -4.94 -5.31 -15.58
N GLU A 134 -5.59 -6.20 -14.83
CA GLU A 134 -6.96 -6.66 -15.14
C GLU A 134 -7.97 -5.52 -15.07
N GLU A 135 -7.92 -4.66 -14.04
CA GLU A 135 -8.77 -3.47 -13.94
C GLU A 135 -8.52 -2.50 -15.10
N ARG A 136 -7.26 -2.24 -15.43
CA ARG A 136 -6.87 -1.39 -16.56
C ARG A 136 -7.41 -1.92 -17.88
N ALA A 137 -7.29 -3.22 -18.15
CA ALA A 137 -7.79 -3.83 -19.39
C ALA A 137 -9.31 -3.64 -19.56
N ILE A 138 -10.09 -3.73 -18.47
CA ILE A 138 -11.53 -3.48 -18.48
C ILE A 138 -11.82 -2.00 -18.84
N VAL A 139 -11.10 -1.07 -18.25
CA VAL A 139 -11.26 0.37 -18.51
C VAL A 139 -10.88 0.70 -19.97
N ASP A 140 -9.78 0.15 -20.47
CA ASP A 140 -9.32 0.35 -21.84
C ASP A 140 -10.36 -0.13 -22.87
N GLU A 141 -11.02 -1.27 -22.60
CA GLU A 141 -12.14 -1.76 -23.43
C GLU A 141 -13.35 -0.81 -23.42
N ILE A 142 -13.66 -0.18 -22.31
CA ILE A 142 -14.77 0.77 -22.21
C ILE A 142 -14.44 2.05 -23.00
N ILE A 143 -13.23 2.58 -22.84
CA ILE A 143 -12.77 3.77 -23.54
C ILE A 143 -12.74 3.53 -25.07
N ALA A 144 -12.28 2.36 -25.49
CA ALA A 144 -12.22 2.01 -26.92
C ALA A 144 -13.61 1.92 -27.61
N LYS A 145 -14.68 1.77 -26.83
CA LYS A 145 -16.07 1.68 -27.32
C LYS A 145 -16.84 3.02 -27.23
N ALA A 146 -16.23 4.03 -26.61
CA ALA A 146 -16.83 5.36 -26.44
C ALA A 146 -16.48 6.31 -27.57
#